data_224c2a4013f0f66435d701ef0893ba4d
#
_entry.id   224c2a4013f0f66435d701ef0893ba4d
#
_cell.length_a   1.000
_cell.length_b   1.000
_cell.length_c   1.000
_cell.angle_alpha   90.00
_cell.angle_beta   90.00
_cell.angle_gamma   90.00
#
_symmetry.space_group_name_H-M   'P 1'
#
loop_
_entity.id
_entity.type
_entity.pdbx_description
1 polymer ?
#
loop_
_entity_poly.entity_id
_entity_poly.type
_entity_poly.pdbx_seq_one_letter_code
_entity_poly.pdbx_strand_id
1 'polypeptide(L)'
;MIAGDDITLMSPQTHRNVTIIPVMTPPSYKFDILTLKKGFELDLVEVKECEHSTVNTLIVKNSSVTPLILVDGEEIIGGDQNRIVSATILIAPESEKPIPVNCTEHGRWGYKHEFVQSNYMANYRTRSSKEVASRNNMSDQQAVWDSIECLEVERSFSSPTQAMSESYDNAKLDLDEALTHFNIEDKQNGVVIIVDGEIKGFEIFLNSQIYKEYHEKILKSYLIDININDSVFTINTDEAKSLVSDALDSEFNAGKSNGMEEVLEFENSEGLGKIYTYQDEMIHMSYFKNASEKIAINDKNSEGADERIIF
;
A
#
# COMPACT_ATOMS: atom_id res chain seq x y z
N MET A 1 2.14 2.08 -22.32
CA MET A 1 2.75 2.50 -21.02
C MET A 1 2.75 4.03 -20.99
N ILE A 2 2.48 4.65 -19.84
CA ILE A 2 2.48 6.11 -19.68
C ILE A 2 3.92 6.59 -19.75
N ALA A 3 4.20 7.64 -20.54
CA ALA A 3 5.51 8.27 -20.57
C ALA A 3 5.59 9.36 -19.48
N GLY A 4 6.80 9.65 -19.00
CA GLY A 4 7.00 10.69 -17.98
C GLY A 4 6.44 12.06 -18.36
N ASP A 5 6.44 12.41 -19.66
CA ASP A 5 5.88 13.65 -20.19
C ASP A 5 4.33 13.72 -20.11
N ASP A 6 3.65 12.60 -19.96
CA ASP A 6 2.19 12.53 -19.85
C ASP A 6 1.67 12.85 -18.44
N ILE A 7 2.57 13.02 -17.46
CA ILE A 7 2.22 13.27 -16.06
C ILE A 7 2.03 14.76 -15.80
N THR A 8 0.90 15.09 -15.22
CA THR A 8 0.63 16.44 -14.72
C THR A 8 0.57 16.42 -13.20
N LEU A 9 1.47 17.14 -12.55
CA LEU A 9 1.38 17.48 -11.14
C LEU A 9 0.49 18.70 -10.97
N MET A 10 -0.51 18.56 -10.10
CA MET A 10 -1.45 19.64 -9.80
C MET A 10 -0.92 20.50 -8.63
N SER A 11 -1.70 21.46 -8.17
CA SER A 11 -1.31 22.34 -7.07
C SER A 11 -1.11 21.54 -5.77
N PRO A 12 0.00 21.71 -5.06
CA PRO A 12 0.22 21.07 -3.76
C PRO A 12 -0.84 21.47 -2.74
N GLN A 13 -1.23 20.52 -1.91
CA GLN A 13 -2.10 20.73 -0.76
C GLN A 13 -1.29 20.43 0.49
N THR A 14 -1.16 21.40 1.40
CA THR A 14 -0.29 21.30 2.58
C THR A 14 -1.10 21.46 3.86
N HIS A 15 -0.88 20.55 4.79
CA HIS A 15 -1.33 20.68 6.16
C HIS A 15 -0.15 20.37 7.09
N ARG A 16 0.31 21.38 7.84
CA ARG A 16 1.46 21.27 8.75
C ARG A 16 2.71 20.76 7.99
N ASN A 17 3.37 19.71 8.51
CA ASN A 17 4.55 19.09 7.89
C ASN A 17 4.24 18.08 6.77
N VAL A 18 2.97 17.94 6.39
CA VAL A 18 2.55 17.03 5.32
C VAL A 18 2.10 17.80 4.09
N THR A 19 2.56 17.41 2.93
CA THR A 19 2.09 17.91 1.63
C THR A 19 1.75 16.75 0.72
N ILE A 20 0.64 16.84 0.03
CA ILE A 20 0.34 15.98 -1.10
C ILE A 20 0.40 16.80 -2.39
N ILE A 21 0.84 16.16 -3.47
CA ILE A 21 0.71 16.70 -4.81
C ILE A 21 -0.21 15.77 -5.60
N PRO A 22 -1.44 16.22 -5.93
CA PRO A 22 -2.33 15.42 -6.77
C PRO A 22 -1.71 15.19 -8.14
N VAL A 23 -1.82 13.97 -8.65
CA VAL A 23 -1.27 13.55 -9.94
C VAL A 23 -2.42 13.24 -10.89
N MET A 24 -2.27 13.70 -12.13
CA MET A 24 -3.14 13.36 -13.24
C MET A 24 -2.31 12.76 -14.37
N THR A 25 -2.71 11.60 -14.83
CA THR A 25 -2.18 10.96 -16.05
C THR A 25 -3.32 10.80 -17.07
N PRO A 26 -3.03 10.56 -18.35
CA PRO A 26 -4.07 10.22 -19.32
C PRO A 26 -4.88 9.03 -18.83
N PRO A 27 -6.21 9.17 -18.64
CA PRO A 27 -7.02 8.07 -18.15
C PRO A 27 -7.23 7.00 -19.23
N SER A 28 -7.24 5.74 -18.83
CA SER A 28 -7.71 4.67 -19.70
C SER A 28 -9.09 4.18 -19.27
N TYR A 29 -9.94 3.97 -20.27
CA TYR A 29 -11.30 3.44 -20.16
C TYR A 29 -11.53 2.27 -21.14
N LYS A 30 -10.46 1.57 -21.50
CA LYS A 30 -10.55 0.40 -22.39
C LYS A 30 -11.34 -0.74 -21.78
N PHE A 31 -11.34 -0.82 -20.44
CA PHE A 31 -12.07 -1.81 -19.66
C PHE A 31 -12.44 -1.23 -18.30
N ASP A 32 -13.49 -1.77 -17.70
CA ASP A 32 -13.85 -1.47 -16.33
C ASP A 32 -13.10 -2.38 -15.37
N ILE A 33 -12.87 -1.89 -14.15
CA ILE A 33 -12.30 -2.66 -13.05
C ILE A 33 -13.20 -2.50 -11.83
N LEU A 34 -13.56 -3.63 -11.21
CA LEU A 34 -14.25 -3.68 -9.93
C LEU A 34 -13.21 -3.55 -8.81
N THR A 35 -13.40 -2.65 -7.85
CA THR A 35 -12.57 -2.57 -6.65
C THR A 35 -13.04 -3.56 -5.59
N LEU A 36 -12.17 -3.93 -4.65
CA LEU A 36 -12.55 -4.84 -3.55
C LEU A 36 -13.71 -4.26 -2.74
N LYS A 37 -13.68 -2.96 -2.47
CA LYS A 37 -14.75 -2.24 -1.77
C LYS A 37 -16.09 -2.41 -2.46
N LYS A 38 -16.12 -2.10 -3.75
CA LYS A 38 -17.33 -2.17 -4.57
C LYS A 38 -17.84 -3.61 -4.69
N GLY A 39 -16.90 -4.56 -4.77
CA GLY A 39 -17.20 -5.98 -4.83
C GLY A 39 -17.94 -6.47 -3.58
N PHE A 40 -17.49 -6.08 -2.39
CA PHE A 40 -18.21 -6.39 -1.13
C PHE A 40 -19.54 -5.65 -1.03
N GLU A 41 -19.59 -4.33 -1.36
CA GLU A 41 -20.84 -3.55 -1.32
C GLU A 41 -21.95 -4.11 -2.22
N LEU A 42 -21.59 -4.79 -3.31
CA LEU A 42 -22.51 -5.36 -4.30
C LEU A 42 -22.73 -6.88 -4.13
N ASP A 43 -22.18 -7.50 -3.07
CA ASP A 43 -22.20 -8.97 -2.85
C ASP A 43 -21.64 -9.77 -4.05
N LEU A 44 -20.66 -9.21 -4.76
CA LEU A 44 -20.00 -9.83 -5.93
C LEU A 44 -18.67 -10.49 -5.59
N VAL A 45 -18.15 -10.24 -4.40
CA VAL A 45 -16.87 -10.76 -3.93
C VAL A 45 -17.05 -11.52 -2.62
N GLU A 46 -16.46 -12.70 -2.56
CA GLU A 46 -16.37 -13.53 -1.37
C GLU A 46 -14.91 -13.86 -1.10
N VAL A 47 -14.49 -13.80 0.17
CA VAL A 47 -13.15 -14.16 0.61
C VAL A 47 -13.23 -15.24 1.66
N LYS A 48 -12.40 -16.28 1.54
CA LYS A 48 -12.39 -17.46 2.42
C LYS A 48 -10.98 -17.88 2.79
N GLU A 49 -10.86 -18.54 3.94
CA GLU A 49 -9.65 -19.33 4.28
C GLU A 49 -9.52 -20.52 3.32
N CYS A 50 -8.29 -20.99 3.11
CA CYS A 50 -8.04 -22.23 2.39
C CYS A 50 -8.41 -23.44 3.25
N GLU A 51 -8.96 -24.51 2.65
CA GLU A 51 -9.31 -25.77 3.36
C GLU A 51 -8.13 -26.40 4.10
N HIS A 52 -6.92 -26.22 3.61
CA HIS A 52 -5.68 -26.63 4.27
C HIS A 52 -4.96 -25.35 4.68
N SER A 53 -5.22 -24.87 5.89
CA SER A 53 -4.77 -23.59 6.45
C SER A 53 -3.30 -23.27 6.14
N THR A 54 -3.08 -22.67 4.98
CA THR A 54 -1.84 -21.96 4.68
C THR A 54 -2.04 -20.52 5.11
N VAL A 55 -1.37 -20.13 6.18
CA VAL A 55 -1.52 -18.81 6.83
C VAL A 55 -1.38 -17.64 5.85
N ASN A 56 -0.65 -17.85 4.75
CA ASN A 56 -0.30 -16.81 3.79
C ASN A 56 -1.13 -16.86 2.48
N THR A 57 -2.29 -17.51 2.50
CA THR A 57 -3.13 -17.61 1.31
C THR A 57 -4.61 -17.52 1.69
N LEU A 58 -5.35 -16.69 0.96
CA LEU A 58 -6.82 -16.65 0.99
C LEU A 58 -7.36 -17.03 -0.38
N ILE A 59 -8.59 -17.51 -0.42
CA ILE A 59 -9.35 -17.73 -1.66
C ILE A 59 -10.25 -16.53 -1.88
N VAL A 60 -10.15 -15.89 -3.04
CA VAL A 60 -11.02 -14.79 -3.46
C VAL A 60 -11.85 -15.23 -4.65
N LYS A 61 -13.16 -15.12 -4.52
CA LYS A 61 -14.12 -15.37 -5.59
C LYS A 61 -14.66 -14.05 -6.11
N ASN A 62 -14.49 -13.83 -7.40
CA ASN A 62 -15.09 -12.73 -8.15
C ASN A 62 -16.28 -13.27 -8.94
N SER A 63 -17.49 -12.95 -8.51
CA SER A 63 -18.75 -13.37 -9.17
C SER A 63 -19.24 -12.34 -10.21
N SER A 64 -18.50 -11.25 -10.42
CA SER A 64 -18.84 -10.23 -11.40
C SER A 64 -18.35 -10.59 -12.80
N VAL A 65 -18.88 -9.91 -13.80
CA VAL A 65 -18.42 -9.97 -15.20
C VAL A 65 -17.24 -9.01 -15.48
N THR A 66 -16.75 -8.34 -14.44
CA THR A 66 -15.69 -7.33 -14.51
C THR A 66 -14.45 -7.83 -13.74
N PRO A 67 -13.22 -7.61 -14.24
CA PRO A 67 -12.01 -7.90 -13.47
C PRO A 67 -12.03 -7.22 -12.10
N LEU A 68 -11.60 -7.91 -11.06
CA LEU A 68 -11.52 -7.40 -9.69
C LEU A 68 -10.08 -7.05 -9.36
N ILE A 69 -9.83 -5.82 -8.95
CA ILE A 69 -8.53 -5.40 -8.41
C ILE A 69 -8.50 -5.49 -6.88
N LEU A 70 -7.44 -6.09 -6.37
CA LEU A 70 -7.01 -5.97 -4.97
C LEU A 70 -5.67 -5.25 -4.98
N VAL A 71 -5.54 -4.21 -4.15
CA VAL A 71 -4.33 -3.38 -4.13
C VAL A 71 -3.37 -3.85 -3.04
N ASP A 72 -2.07 -3.78 -3.31
CA ASP A 72 -1.00 -4.11 -2.36
C ASP A 72 -1.22 -3.41 -1.01
N GLY A 73 -1.18 -4.18 0.06
CA GLY A 73 -1.40 -3.70 1.42
C GLY A 73 -2.87 -3.52 1.81
N GLU A 74 -3.84 -3.70 0.91
CA GLU A 74 -5.26 -3.59 1.24
C GLU A 74 -5.64 -4.62 2.31
N GLU A 75 -6.24 -4.15 3.43
CA GLU A 75 -6.58 -5.03 4.55
C GLU A 75 -7.97 -5.63 4.40
N ILE A 76 -8.04 -6.91 4.75
CA ILE A 76 -9.26 -7.72 4.82
C ILE A 76 -9.36 -8.23 6.26
N ILE A 77 -10.44 -7.90 6.95
CA ILE A 77 -10.63 -8.22 8.37
C ILE A 77 -11.62 -9.36 8.56
N GLY A 78 -11.33 -10.25 9.50
CA GLY A 78 -12.18 -11.43 9.81
C GLY A 78 -11.40 -12.74 9.76
N GLY A 79 -12.08 -13.81 9.42
CA GLY A 79 -11.52 -15.16 9.39
C GLY A 79 -10.79 -15.53 10.68
N ASP A 80 -9.77 -16.34 10.59
CA ASP A 80 -8.93 -16.73 11.72
C ASP A 80 -7.98 -15.59 12.16
N GLN A 81 -7.61 -14.71 11.25
CA GLN A 81 -6.81 -13.49 11.49
C GLN A 81 -7.09 -12.46 10.40
N ASN A 82 -6.86 -11.17 10.70
CA ASN A 82 -6.84 -10.13 9.68
C ASN A 82 -5.65 -10.31 8.73
N ARG A 83 -5.83 -9.93 7.47
CA ARG A 83 -4.83 -10.09 6.41
C ARG A 83 -4.67 -8.82 5.59
N ILE A 84 -3.48 -8.62 5.04
CA ILE A 84 -3.24 -7.67 3.93
C ILE A 84 -2.89 -8.43 2.67
N VAL A 85 -3.32 -7.89 1.54
CA VAL A 85 -2.95 -8.37 0.21
C VAL A 85 -1.45 -8.12 0.00
N SER A 86 -0.69 -9.15 -0.41
CA SER A 86 0.78 -9.06 -0.49
C SER A 86 1.29 -8.35 -1.74
N ALA A 87 0.46 -8.18 -2.76
CA ALA A 87 0.77 -7.47 -4.01
C ALA A 87 -0.53 -7.03 -4.67
N THR A 88 -0.48 -6.07 -5.59
CA THR A 88 -1.65 -5.75 -6.42
C THR A 88 -1.94 -6.92 -7.37
N ILE A 89 -3.20 -7.36 -7.40
CA ILE A 89 -3.66 -8.55 -8.13
C ILE A 89 -4.92 -8.21 -8.91
N LEU A 90 -5.00 -8.67 -10.16
CA LEU A 90 -6.20 -8.56 -10.98
C LEU A 90 -6.83 -9.94 -11.16
N ILE A 91 -8.00 -10.17 -10.54
CA ILE A 91 -8.72 -11.44 -10.59
C ILE A 91 -9.71 -11.43 -11.76
N ALA A 92 -9.70 -12.50 -12.54
CA ALA A 92 -10.59 -12.64 -13.69
C ALA A 92 -12.07 -12.56 -13.32
N PRO A 93 -12.93 -12.10 -14.23
CA PRO A 93 -14.38 -12.23 -14.08
C PRO A 93 -14.80 -13.68 -13.83
N GLU A 94 -15.89 -13.86 -13.09
CA GLU A 94 -16.55 -15.16 -12.85
C GLU A 94 -15.56 -16.27 -12.45
N SER A 95 -14.56 -15.92 -11.61
CA SER A 95 -13.50 -16.85 -11.22
C SER A 95 -13.24 -16.85 -9.71
N GLU A 96 -12.57 -17.91 -9.28
CA GLU A 96 -12.07 -18.08 -7.92
C GLU A 96 -10.56 -18.33 -7.96
N LYS A 97 -9.80 -17.66 -7.09
CA LYS A 97 -8.34 -17.74 -7.13
C LYS A 97 -7.72 -17.65 -5.75
N PRO A 98 -6.71 -18.49 -5.45
CA PRO A 98 -5.85 -18.28 -4.28
C PRO A 98 -4.98 -17.04 -4.49
N ILE A 99 -4.90 -16.19 -3.47
CA ILE A 99 -4.09 -14.97 -3.46
C ILE A 99 -3.09 -15.00 -2.30
N PRO A 100 -1.86 -14.47 -2.49
CA PRO A 100 -0.91 -14.31 -1.39
C PRO A 100 -1.34 -13.16 -0.47
N VAL A 101 -1.26 -13.42 0.84
CA VAL A 101 -1.58 -12.44 1.90
C VAL A 101 -0.57 -12.54 3.03
N ASN A 102 -0.48 -11.48 3.85
CA ASN A 102 0.25 -11.49 5.10
C ASN A 102 -0.69 -11.25 6.28
N CYS A 103 -0.40 -11.88 7.42
CA CYS A 103 -1.15 -11.66 8.64
C CYS A 103 -0.86 -10.29 9.23
N THR A 104 -1.89 -9.61 9.70
CA THR A 104 -1.81 -8.30 10.38
C THR A 104 -2.38 -8.33 11.78
N GLU A 105 -2.55 -9.51 12.37
CA GLU A 105 -3.08 -9.72 13.72
C GLU A 105 -2.39 -10.92 14.37
N HIS A 106 -1.20 -10.71 14.94
CA HIS A 106 -0.31 -11.77 15.39
C HIS A 106 -0.87 -12.61 16.56
N GLY A 107 -1.64 -11.99 17.45
CA GLY A 107 -2.12 -12.62 18.69
C GLY A 107 -3.46 -13.36 18.59
N ARG A 108 -4.16 -13.34 17.46
CA ARG A 108 -5.42 -14.05 17.29
C ARG A 108 -5.25 -15.26 16.35
N TRP A 109 -5.73 -16.42 16.81
CA TRP A 109 -5.75 -17.67 16.07
C TRP A 109 -7.12 -18.32 16.25
N GLY A 110 -8.15 -17.77 15.61
CA GLY A 110 -9.49 -18.30 15.71
C GLY A 110 -10.50 -17.44 14.96
N TYR A 111 -11.48 -18.10 14.39
CA TYR A 111 -12.54 -17.50 13.60
C TYR A 111 -13.29 -16.41 14.38
N LYS A 112 -13.40 -15.23 13.81
CA LYS A 112 -14.13 -14.09 14.36
C LYS A 112 -15.48 -13.89 13.65
N HIS A 113 -15.44 -13.70 12.37
CA HIS A 113 -16.56 -13.53 11.46
C HIS A 113 -16.08 -13.76 10.02
N GLU A 114 -16.98 -13.80 9.06
CA GLU A 114 -16.62 -13.84 7.65
C GLU A 114 -15.74 -12.63 7.29
N PHE A 115 -14.90 -12.80 6.26
CA PHE A 115 -14.07 -11.72 5.81
C PHE A 115 -14.89 -10.56 5.26
N VAL A 116 -14.54 -9.35 5.67
CA VAL A 116 -15.09 -8.09 5.18
C VAL A 116 -13.96 -7.13 4.85
N GLN A 117 -14.27 -6.13 4.04
CA GLN A 117 -13.32 -5.08 3.71
C GLN A 117 -12.99 -4.23 4.95
N SER A 118 -11.71 -3.91 5.12
CA SER A 118 -11.25 -2.87 6.04
C SER A 118 -11.31 -1.48 5.40
N ASN A 119 -11.45 -0.45 6.23
CA ASN A 119 -11.26 0.95 5.82
C ASN A 119 -9.79 1.36 5.75
N TYR A 120 -8.88 0.44 6.04
CA TYR A 120 -7.45 0.68 6.13
C TYR A 120 -6.68 -0.17 5.13
N MET A 121 -5.43 0.16 4.95
CA MET A 121 -4.43 -0.63 4.28
C MET A 121 -3.13 -0.56 5.07
N ALA A 122 -2.19 -1.46 4.78
CA ALA A 122 -0.88 -1.46 5.41
C ALA A 122 -0.21 -0.10 5.26
N ASN A 123 0.36 0.39 6.35
CA ASN A 123 1.07 1.66 6.37
C ASN A 123 2.30 1.65 5.45
N TYR A 124 2.78 2.84 5.10
CA TYR A 124 3.92 3.03 4.21
C TYR A 124 5.13 2.15 4.62
N ARG A 125 5.48 2.13 5.91
CA ARG A 125 6.60 1.33 6.44
C ARG A 125 6.38 -0.14 6.19
N THR A 126 5.22 -0.68 6.51
CA THR A 126 4.88 -2.09 6.29
C THR A 126 4.98 -2.46 4.82
N ARG A 127 4.40 -1.66 3.92
CA ARG A 127 4.42 -1.94 2.48
C ARG A 127 5.84 -1.89 1.92
N SER A 128 6.60 -0.86 2.26
CA SER A 128 7.99 -0.71 1.79
C SER A 128 8.91 -1.79 2.35
N SER A 129 8.84 -2.11 3.65
CA SER A 129 9.67 -3.15 4.28
C SER A 129 9.36 -4.55 3.74
N LYS A 130 8.08 -4.88 3.56
CA LYS A 130 7.63 -6.12 2.92
C LYS A 130 8.20 -6.25 1.50
N GLU A 131 8.15 -5.17 0.71
CA GLU A 131 8.67 -5.17 -0.65
C GLU A 131 10.18 -5.41 -0.69
N VAL A 132 10.94 -4.75 0.18
CA VAL A 132 12.39 -4.96 0.30
C VAL A 132 12.71 -6.38 0.77
N ALA A 133 11.98 -6.92 1.76
CA ALA A 133 12.15 -8.28 2.23
C ALA A 133 11.93 -9.31 1.10
N SER A 134 10.86 -9.13 0.33
CA SER A 134 10.54 -10.00 -0.82
C SER A 134 11.66 -10.02 -1.86
N ARG A 135 12.23 -8.85 -2.21
CA ARG A 135 13.34 -8.74 -3.18
C ARG A 135 14.64 -9.37 -2.67
N ASN A 136 14.88 -9.34 -1.38
CA ASN A 136 16.07 -9.92 -0.75
C ASN A 136 15.88 -11.39 -0.34
N ASN A 137 14.79 -12.05 -0.74
CA ASN A 137 14.44 -13.42 -0.36
C ASN A 137 14.35 -13.61 1.16
N MET A 138 13.97 -12.57 1.89
CA MET A 138 13.69 -12.58 3.33
C MET A 138 12.21 -12.86 3.57
N SER A 139 11.83 -13.09 4.84
CA SER A 139 10.44 -13.27 5.20
C SER A 139 9.67 -11.95 5.16
N ASP A 140 8.80 -11.79 4.19
CA ASP A 140 7.87 -10.66 4.09
C ASP A 140 6.88 -10.63 5.26
N GLN A 141 6.44 -11.79 5.77
CA GLN A 141 5.58 -11.89 6.95
C GLN A 141 6.27 -11.34 8.22
N GLN A 142 7.56 -11.62 8.41
CA GLN A 142 8.29 -11.09 9.54
C GLN A 142 8.42 -9.57 9.45
N ALA A 143 8.74 -9.04 8.27
CA ALA A 143 8.81 -7.60 8.02
C ALA A 143 7.48 -6.89 8.32
N VAL A 144 6.34 -7.55 8.04
CA VAL A 144 5.00 -7.03 8.39
C VAL A 144 4.83 -6.96 9.90
N TRP A 145 5.16 -8.01 10.64
CA TRP A 145 5.03 -8.03 12.11
C TRP A 145 5.94 -7.02 12.79
N ASP A 146 7.21 -6.94 12.38
CA ASP A 146 8.17 -5.97 12.90
C ASP A 146 7.69 -4.52 12.67
N SER A 147 7.08 -4.26 11.52
CA SER A 147 6.52 -2.94 11.20
C SER A 147 5.30 -2.58 12.05
N ILE A 148 4.42 -3.56 12.34
CA ILE A 148 3.25 -3.36 13.22
C ILE A 148 3.72 -3.10 14.65
N GLU A 149 4.69 -3.85 15.16
CA GLU A 149 5.27 -3.63 16.48
C GLU A 149 5.90 -2.23 16.59
N CYS A 150 6.67 -1.81 15.59
CA CYS A 150 7.23 -0.46 15.53
C CYS A 150 6.12 0.62 15.56
N LEU A 151 5.04 0.43 14.82
CA LEU A 151 3.92 1.36 14.79
C LEU A 151 3.26 1.49 16.17
N GLU A 152 3.02 0.38 16.87
CA GLU A 152 2.47 0.37 18.23
C GLU A 152 3.36 1.13 19.21
N VAL A 153 4.68 0.89 19.15
CA VAL A 153 5.67 1.60 20.01
C VAL A 153 5.67 3.09 19.74
N GLU A 154 5.73 3.51 18.47
CA GLU A 154 5.76 4.93 18.09
C GLU A 154 4.47 5.66 18.45
N ARG A 155 3.34 4.98 18.37
CA ARG A 155 2.04 5.51 18.77
C ARG A 155 1.75 5.42 20.27
N SER A 156 2.64 4.81 21.06
CA SER A 156 2.43 4.52 22.47
C SER A 156 1.09 3.81 22.71
N PHE A 157 0.76 2.89 21.82
CA PHE A 157 -0.45 2.07 21.81
C PHE A 157 -0.06 0.61 21.77
N SER A 158 -0.88 -0.27 22.33
CA SER A 158 -0.70 -1.72 22.22
C SER A 158 -2.06 -2.38 22.05
N SER A 159 -2.21 -3.06 20.94
CA SER A 159 -3.38 -3.90 20.67
C SER A 159 -3.26 -5.21 21.45
N PRO A 160 -4.35 -5.71 22.08
CA PRO A 160 -4.35 -7.00 22.76
C PRO A 160 -4.00 -8.18 21.86
N THR A 161 -4.28 -8.07 20.57
CA THR A 161 -3.98 -9.09 19.55
C THR A 161 -2.93 -8.66 18.54
N GLN A 162 -2.28 -7.52 18.77
CA GLN A 162 -1.35 -6.90 17.82
C GLN A 162 -1.98 -6.74 16.42
N ALA A 163 -3.23 -6.25 16.40
CA ALA A 163 -3.96 -6.01 15.17
C ALA A 163 -3.62 -4.63 14.60
N MET A 164 -3.15 -4.58 13.36
CA MET A 164 -2.80 -3.34 12.66
C MET A 164 -3.99 -2.35 12.64
N SER A 165 -5.21 -2.84 12.35
CA SER A 165 -6.41 -2.02 12.30
C SER A 165 -6.72 -1.31 13.61
N GLU A 166 -6.38 -1.88 14.76
CA GLU A 166 -6.60 -1.24 16.07
C GLU A 166 -5.67 -0.04 16.29
N SER A 167 -4.46 -0.03 15.72
CA SER A 167 -3.60 1.16 15.70
C SER A 167 -4.23 2.31 14.91
N TYR A 168 -4.86 2.00 13.78
CA TYR A 168 -5.62 2.99 13.01
C TYR A 168 -6.86 3.50 13.75
N ASP A 169 -7.61 2.59 14.40
CA ASP A 169 -8.79 2.96 15.19
C ASP A 169 -8.41 3.86 16.38
N ASN A 170 -7.25 3.60 17.00
CA ASN A 170 -6.71 4.45 18.07
C ASN A 170 -6.35 5.86 17.54
N ALA A 171 -5.78 5.97 16.36
CA ALA A 171 -5.40 7.23 15.73
C ALA A 171 -6.52 7.88 14.88
N LYS A 172 -7.71 7.30 14.88
CA LYS A 172 -8.78 7.66 13.94
C LYS A 172 -9.13 9.15 13.93
N LEU A 173 -9.25 9.78 15.08
CA LEU A 173 -9.64 11.20 15.18
C LEU A 173 -8.59 12.12 14.54
N ASP A 174 -7.32 11.87 14.80
CA ASP A 174 -6.22 12.65 14.24
C ASP A 174 -6.09 12.44 12.73
N LEU A 175 -6.26 11.20 12.26
CA LEU A 175 -6.23 10.86 10.83
C LEU A 175 -7.41 11.48 10.08
N ASP A 176 -8.63 11.38 10.61
CA ASP A 176 -9.83 11.94 9.99
C ASP A 176 -9.77 13.48 9.98
N GLU A 177 -9.20 14.12 11.00
CA GLU A 177 -8.95 15.57 11.01
C GLU A 177 -7.96 15.96 9.92
N ALA A 178 -6.80 15.29 9.86
CA ALA A 178 -5.79 15.59 8.86
C ALA A 178 -6.31 15.41 7.41
N LEU A 179 -7.13 14.39 7.15
CA LEU A 179 -7.73 14.14 5.84
C LEU A 179 -8.63 15.28 5.35
N THR A 180 -9.26 16.05 6.24
CA THR A 180 -10.11 17.18 5.84
C THR A 180 -9.36 18.27 5.09
N HIS A 181 -8.03 18.28 5.15
CA HIS A 181 -7.15 19.23 4.47
C HIS A 181 -6.69 18.77 3.07
N PHE A 182 -6.98 17.54 2.70
CA PHE A 182 -6.53 16.93 1.44
C PHE A 182 -7.72 16.54 0.57
N ASN A 183 -8.04 17.39 -0.40
CA ASN A 183 -9.18 17.18 -1.29
C ASN A 183 -8.77 16.42 -2.55
N ILE A 184 -9.71 15.64 -3.08
CA ILE A 184 -9.54 15.02 -4.40
C ILE A 184 -9.81 16.06 -5.46
N GLU A 185 -8.84 16.28 -6.35
CA GLU A 185 -8.97 17.18 -7.50
C GLU A 185 -9.70 16.50 -8.68
N ASP A 186 -10.24 17.32 -9.58
CA ASP A 186 -10.89 16.78 -10.78
C ASP A 186 -9.89 15.98 -11.63
N LYS A 187 -10.29 14.79 -12.07
CA LYS A 187 -9.47 13.84 -12.85
C LYS A 187 -8.19 13.33 -12.17
N GLN A 188 -7.97 13.66 -10.91
CA GLN A 188 -6.87 13.09 -10.15
C GLN A 188 -6.95 11.56 -10.16
N ASN A 189 -5.86 10.90 -10.53
CA ASN A 189 -5.73 9.45 -10.48
C ASN A 189 -4.44 8.97 -9.80
N GLY A 190 -3.74 9.88 -9.10
CA GLY A 190 -2.58 9.54 -8.31
C GLY A 190 -2.25 10.63 -7.29
N VAL A 191 -1.22 10.37 -6.49
CA VAL A 191 -0.74 11.29 -5.46
C VAL A 191 0.73 11.07 -5.18
N VAL A 192 1.50 12.16 -5.05
CA VAL A 192 2.84 12.17 -4.44
C VAL A 192 2.68 12.63 -2.99
N ILE A 193 3.36 11.96 -2.07
CA ILE A 193 3.28 12.24 -0.63
C ILE A 193 4.63 12.72 -0.13
N ILE A 194 4.63 13.86 0.54
CA ILE A 194 5.79 14.57 1.06
C ILE A 194 5.58 14.81 2.56
N VAL A 195 6.56 14.46 3.35
CA VAL A 195 6.56 14.64 4.81
C VAL A 195 7.88 15.26 5.22
N ASP A 196 7.82 16.29 6.06
CA ASP A 196 9.01 17.05 6.52
C ASP A 196 9.85 17.57 5.34
N GLY A 197 9.21 17.93 4.22
CA GLY A 197 9.87 18.40 2.99
C GLY A 197 10.47 17.28 2.12
N GLU A 198 10.41 16.03 2.55
CA GLU A 198 10.95 14.87 1.82
C GLU A 198 9.84 14.06 1.14
N ILE A 199 10.03 13.72 -0.13
CA ILE A 199 9.14 12.80 -0.83
C ILE A 199 9.25 11.41 -0.19
N LYS A 200 8.12 10.83 0.21
CA LYS A 200 8.06 9.46 0.75
C LYS A 200 7.73 8.43 -0.33
N GLY A 201 6.89 8.78 -1.27
CA GLY A 201 6.50 7.92 -2.36
C GLY A 201 5.35 8.49 -3.18
N PHE A 202 4.86 7.69 -4.11
CA PHE A 202 3.68 8.04 -4.90
C PHE A 202 2.89 6.81 -5.33
N GLU A 203 1.61 7.03 -5.63
CA GLU A 203 0.68 6.02 -6.12
C GLU A 203 -0.07 6.58 -7.34
N ILE A 204 -0.22 5.77 -8.38
CA ILE A 204 -0.98 6.14 -9.59
C ILE A 204 -1.89 4.97 -9.97
N PHE A 205 -3.13 5.27 -10.35
CA PHE A 205 -4.15 4.30 -10.76
C PHE A 205 -4.58 4.52 -12.21
N LEU A 206 -5.20 3.53 -12.80
CA LEU A 206 -5.72 3.54 -14.17
C LEU A 206 -6.56 4.78 -14.48
N ASN A 207 -7.39 5.20 -13.55
CA ASN A 207 -8.27 6.37 -13.71
C ASN A 207 -8.72 6.93 -12.35
N SER A 208 -9.37 8.08 -12.40
CA SER A 208 -9.84 8.81 -11.21
C SER A 208 -10.97 8.09 -10.45
N GLN A 209 -11.73 7.22 -11.11
CA GLN A 209 -12.82 6.48 -10.45
C GLN A 209 -12.24 5.46 -9.45
N ILE A 210 -11.23 4.70 -9.88
CA ILE A 210 -10.52 3.76 -9.01
C ILE A 210 -9.79 4.52 -7.91
N TYR A 211 -9.02 5.55 -8.26
CA TYR A 211 -8.25 6.34 -7.28
C TYR A 211 -9.13 6.88 -6.14
N LYS A 212 -10.31 7.39 -6.43
CA LYS A 212 -11.25 7.92 -5.43
C LYS A 212 -11.60 6.92 -4.33
N GLU A 213 -11.67 5.64 -4.64
CA GLU A 213 -11.98 4.59 -3.67
C GLU A 213 -10.79 4.26 -2.76
N TYR A 214 -9.57 4.57 -3.21
CA TYR A 214 -8.33 4.32 -2.46
C TYR A 214 -7.75 5.57 -1.79
N HIS A 215 -8.17 6.78 -2.18
CA HIS A 215 -7.59 8.04 -1.74
C HIS A 215 -7.40 8.12 -0.21
N GLU A 216 -8.46 7.92 0.55
CA GLU A 216 -8.40 7.97 2.02
C GLU A 216 -7.50 6.87 2.60
N LYS A 217 -7.59 5.64 2.08
CA LYS A 217 -6.76 4.51 2.53
C LYS A 217 -5.29 4.80 2.30
N ILE A 218 -4.95 5.32 1.11
CA ILE A 218 -3.57 5.68 0.77
C ILE A 218 -3.08 6.78 1.71
N LEU A 219 -3.79 7.88 1.86
CA LEU A 219 -3.34 8.96 2.72
C LEU A 219 -3.18 8.48 4.17
N LYS A 220 -4.17 7.77 4.72
CA LYS A 220 -4.07 7.18 6.07
C LYS A 220 -2.84 6.29 6.22
N SER A 221 -2.48 5.52 5.18
CA SER A 221 -1.34 4.61 5.22
C SER A 221 0.02 5.30 5.36
N TYR A 222 0.12 6.54 4.92
CA TYR A 222 1.31 7.37 5.15
C TYR A 222 1.18 8.18 6.45
N LEU A 223 0.01 8.76 6.71
CA LEU A 223 -0.21 9.63 7.88
C LEU A 223 -0.05 8.89 9.21
N ILE A 224 -0.38 7.61 9.28
CA ILE A 224 -0.25 6.81 10.51
C ILE A 224 1.20 6.67 10.98
N ASP A 225 2.17 6.69 10.06
CA ASP A 225 3.60 6.60 10.36
C ASP A 225 4.24 7.96 10.78
N ILE A 226 3.46 9.04 10.80
CA ILE A 226 3.98 10.40 10.93
C ILE A 226 3.60 11.01 12.27
N ASN A 227 4.54 11.74 12.86
CA ASN A 227 4.23 12.71 13.88
C ASN A 227 3.86 14.03 13.21
N ILE A 228 2.56 14.29 13.04
CA ILE A 228 2.04 15.53 12.43
C ILE A 228 2.35 16.68 13.37
N ASN A 229 3.10 17.69 12.91
CA ASN A 229 3.55 18.83 13.69
C ASN A 229 3.46 20.13 12.88
N ASP A 230 3.56 21.28 13.54
CA ASP A 230 3.38 22.60 12.92
C ASP A 230 4.57 23.09 12.09
N SER A 231 5.56 22.25 11.80
CA SER A 231 6.67 22.60 10.92
C SER A 231 6.19 22.80 9.49
N VAL A 232 6.73 23.80 8.82
CA VAL A 232 6.40 24.10 7.42
C VAL A 232 7.67 24.00 6.59
N PHE A 233 7.59 23.29 5.47
CA PHE A 233 8.71 23.04 4.58
C PHE A 233 8.44 23.64 3.19
N THR A 234 9.51 24.07 2.52
CA THR A 234 9.43 24.47 1.11
C THR A 234 9.31 23.21 0.25
N ILE A 235 8.29 23.16 -0.60
CA ILE A 235 8.05 22.03 -1.49
C ILE A 235 8.66 22.33 -2.86
N ASN A 236 9.48 21.41 -3.33
CA ASN A 236 10.05 21.45 -4.67
C ASN A 236 9.22 20.56 -5.61
N THR A 237 8.28 21.17 -6.33
CA THR A 237 7.41 20.44 -7.28
C THR A 237 8.17 19.92 -8.49
N ASP A 238 9.28 20.54 -8.88
CA ASP A 238 10.10 20.07 -10.00
C ASP A 238 10.85 18.80 -9.62
N GLU A 239 11.32 18.69 -8.36
CA GLU A 239 11.91 17.45 -7.83
C GLU A 239 10.89 16.32 -7.82
N ALA A 240 9.66 16.59 -7.36
CA ALA A 240 8.59 15.60 -7.38
C ALA A 240 8.26 15.14 -8.80
N LYS A 241 8.25 16.07 -9.77
CA LYS A 241 8.01 15.74 -11.18
C LYS A 241 9.14 14.88 -11.75
N SER A 242 10.41 15.27 -11.49
CA SER A 242 11.58 14.51 -11.92
C SER A 242 11.53 13.08 -11.35
N LEU A 243 11.28 12.93 -10.03
CA LEU A 243 11.20 11.61 -9.40
C LEU A 243 10.17 10.69 -10.05
N VAL A 244 8.96 11.20 -10.31
CA VAL A 244 7.90 10.40 -10.96
C VAL A 244 8.27 10.06 -12.40
N SER A 245 8.86 11.00 -13.16
CA SER A 245 9.34 10.76 -14.51
C SER A 245 10.48 9.74 -14.54
N ASP A 246 11.48 9.91 -13.67
CA ASP A 246 12.63 9.00 -13.58
C ASP A 246 12.24 7.59 -13.18
N ALA A 247 11.21 7.45 -12.34
CA ALA A 247 10.65 6.16 -11.97
C ALA A 247 9.96 5.46 -13.16
N LEU A 248 9.29 6.21 -14.04
CA LEU A 248 8.67 5.67 -15.26
C LEU A 248 9.67 5.36 -16.37
N ASP A 249 10.80 6.04 -16.36
CA ASP A 249 11.89 5.85 -17.32
C ASP A 249 12.96 4.85 -16.81
N SER A 250 12.74 4.23 -15.64
CA SER A 250 13.65 3.24 -15.05
C SER A 250 13.76 1.96 -15.90
N GLU A 251 14.84 1.21 -15.72
CA GLU A 251 14.92 -0.15 -16.24
C GLU A 251 13.99 -1.07 -15.44
N PHE A 252 13.13 -1.80 -16.14
CA PHE A 252 12.15 -2.70 -15.55
C PHE A 252 12.57 -4.15 -15.66
N ASN A 253 12.38 -4.90 -14.58
CA ASN A 253 12.47 -6.34 -14.56
C ASN A 253 11.06 -6.95 -14.47
N ALA A 254 10.86 -8.11 -15.07
CA ALA A 254 9.61 -8.83 -14.94
C ALA A 254 9.45 -9.33 -13.50
N GLY A 255 8.38 -8.90 -12.84
CA GLY A 255 7.99 -9.38 -11.53
C GLY A 255 7.06 -10.58 -11.58
N LYS A 256 6.71 -11.11 -10.41
CA LYS A 256 5.78 -12.23 -10.28
C LYS A 256 4.34 -11.75 -10.35
N SER A 257 3.60 -12.20 -11.37
CA SER A 257 2.14 -12.04 -11.45
C SER A 257 1.43 -13.07 -10.57
N ASN A 258 0.36 -12.66 -9.94
CA ASN A 258 -0.53 -13.51 -9.15
C ASN A 258 -1.95 -13.58 -9.72
N GLY A 259 -2.27 -12.80 -10.76
CA GLY A 259 -3.59 -12.71 -11.40
C GLY A 259 -3.51 -12.65 -12.92
N MET A 260 -4.24 -11.70 -13.51
CA MET A 260 -4.22 -11.39 -14.94
C MET A 260 -3.25 -10.24 -15.28
N GLU A 261 -2.77 -9.53 -14.26
CA GLU A 261 -1.82 -8.44 -14.41
C GLU A 261 -0.44 -8.95 -14.85
N GLU A 262 0.29 -8.12 -15.59
CA GLU A 262 1.73 -8.21 -15.73
C GLU A 262 2.37 -7.29 -14.69
N VAL A 263 3.51 -7.71 -14.14
CA VAL A 263 4.23 -6.96 -13.10
C VAL A 263 5.59 -6.56 -13.62
N LEU A 264 5.89 -5.28 -13.50
CA LEU A 264 7.20 -4.70 -13.77
C LEU A 264 7.76 -4.14 -12.46
N GLU A 265 8.94 -4.60 -12.09
CA GLU A 265 9.65 -4.16 -10.89
C GLU A 265 10.83 -3.28 -11.29
N PHE A 266 11.05 -2.21 -10.54
CA PHE A 266 12.19 -1.33 -10.74
C PHE A 266 12.76 -0.85 -9.40
N GLU A 267 14.03 -0.53 -9.44
CA GLU A 267 14.77 0.03 -8.31
C GLU A 267 15.81 1.01 -8.85
N ASN A 268 15.97 2.12 -8.17
CA ASN A 268 16.99 3.10 -8.45
C ASN A 268 17.69 3.53 -7.15
N SER A 269 18.64 4.47 -7.22
CA SER A 269 19.37 4.96 -6.06
C SER A 269 18.50 5.64 -4.99
N GLU A 270 17.26 6.00 -5.33
CA GLU A 270 16.36 6.73 -4.44
C GLU A 270 15.25 5.87 -3.85
N GLY A 271 14.94 4.71 -4.44
CA GLY A 271 13.87 3.85 -3.94
C GLY A 271 13.50 2.73 -4.90
N LEU A 272 12.37 2.11 -4.64
CA LEU A 272 11.88 0.97 -5.40
C LEU A 272 10.38 1.08 -5.67
N GLY A 273 9.92 0.44 -6.74
CA GLY A 273 8.51 0.48 -7.11
C GLY A 273 8.10 -0.70 -7.98
N LYS A 274 6.80 -0.76 -8.20
CA LYS A 274 6.14 -1.73 -9.07
C LYS A 274 5.11 -1.05 -9.97
N ILE A 275 5.03 -1.52 -11.20
CA ILE A 275 3.95 -1.19 -12.13
C ILE A 275 3.19 -2.48 -12.42
N TYR A 276 1.88 -2.39 -12.33
CA TYR A 276 0.96 -3.46 -12.69
C TYR A 276 0.23 -3.06 -13.96
N THR A 277 0.27 -3.90 -14.98
CA THR A 277 -0.35 -3.63 -16.28
C THR A 277 -1.33 -4.73 -16.66
N TYR A 278 -2.32 -4.36 -17.47
CA TYR A 278 -3.25 -5.29 -18.07
C TYR A 278 -3.69 -4.75 -19.44
N GLN A 279 -3.62 -5.55 -20.49
CA GLN A 279 -3.93 -5.15 -21.87
C GLN A 279 -3.19 -3.86 -22.31
N ASP A 280 -1.90 -3.80 -22.00
CA ASP A 280 -1.00 -2.66 -22.27
C ASP A 280 -1.34 -1.35 -21.50
N GLU A 281 -2.31 -1.37 -20.58
CA GLU A 281 -2.64 -0.23 -19.72
C GLU A 281 -2.06 -0.43 -18.31
N MET A 282 -1.54 0.65 -17.74
CA MET A 282 -1.15 0.66 -16.31
C MET A 282 -2.40 0.69 -15.45
N ILE A 283 -2.60 -0.33 -14.61
CA ILE A 283 -3.75 -0.40 -13.70
C ILE A 283 -3.41 0.17 -12.32
N HIS A 284 -2.15 0.02 -11.88
CA HIS A 284 -1.65 0.56 -10.63
C HIS A 284 -0.13 0.71 -10.69
N MET A 285 0.40 1.74 -10.06
CA MET A 285 1.83 1.93 -9.82
C MET A 285 2.03 2.43 -8.39
N SER A 286 3.01 1.87 -7.70
CA SER A 286 3.47 2.34 -6.40
C SER A 286 4.99 2.52 -6.39
N TYR A 287 5.46 3.54 -5.69
CA TYR A 287 6.88 3.81 -5.48
C TYR A 287 7.14 4.24 -4.04
N PHE A 288 8.18 3.69 -3.43
CA PHE A 288 8.61 3.97 -2.07
C PHE A 288 10.04 4.51 -2.08
N LYS A 289 10.21 5.80 -1.73
CA LYS A 289 11.53 6.43 -1.65
C LYS A 289 12.25 5.98 -0.37
N ASN A 290 13.58 5.79 -0.44
CA ASN A 290 14.45 5.38 0.68
C ASN A 290 14.03 4.05 1.37
N ALA A 291 13.31 3.19 0.68
CA ALA A 291 12.89 1.90 1.24
C ALA A 291 14.10 1.01 1.57
N SER A 292 15.15 1.03 0.74
CA SER A 292 16.35 0.22 0.90
C SER A 292 17.27 0.66 2.05
N GLU A 293 17.31 1.95 2.40
CA GLU A 293 18.21 2.47 3.46
C GLU A 293 17.78 2.05 4.88
N LYS A 294 16.48 1.86 5.13
CA LYS A 294 15.94 1.56 6.46
C LYS A 294 16.25 0.13 6.93
N ILE A 295 16.46 -0.82 6.03
CA ILE A 295 16.84 -2.20 6.38
C ILE A 295 18.29 -2.26 6.83
N ALA A 296 19.21 -1.51 6.22
CA ALA A 296 20.61 -1.44 6.64
C ALA A 296 20.79 -0.89 8.07
N ILE A 297 19.84 -0.09 8.57
CA ILE A 297 19.85 0.42 9.94
C ILE A 297 19.35 -0.63 10.94
N ASN A 298 18.36 -1.42 10.57
CA ASN A 298 17.83 -2.49 11.43
C ASN A 298 18.83 -3.67 11.55
N ASP A 299 19.54 -4.03 10.49
CA ASP A 299 20.61 -5.04 10.54
C ASP A 299 21.77 -4.62 11.45
N LYS A 300 22.15 -3.35 11.44
CA LYS A 300 23.18 -2.83 12.36
C LYS A 300 22.74 -2.81 13.81
N ASN A 301 21.46 -2.70 14.09
CA ASN A 301 20.92 -2.75 15.44
C ASN A 301 20.73 -4.21 15.93
N SER A 302 20.52 -5.17 15.04
CA SER A 302 20.45 -6.61 15.39
C SER A 302 21.84 -7.21 15.66
N GLU A 303 22.87 -6.80 14.96
CA GLU A 303 24.26 -7.22 15.25
C GLU A 303 24.81 -6.63 16.57
N GLY A 304 24.25 -5.51 17.06
CA GLY A 304 24.62 -4.92 18.35
C GLY A 304 23.95 -5.52 19.59
N ALA A 305 22.93 -6.37 19.42
CA ALA A 305 22.18 -6.97 20.53
C ALA A 305 22.77 -8.30 21.03
N ASP A 306 23.67 -8.92 20.28
CA ASP A 306 24.22 -10.27 20.61
C ASP A 306 25.48 -10.25 21.50
N GLU A 307 25.98 -9.08 21.93
CA GLU A 307 27.16 -8.95 22.76
C GLU A 307 26.91 -8.70 24.27
N ARG A 308 25.68 -8.89 24.78
CA ARG A 308 25.42 -8.76 26.24
C ARG A 308 24.63 -9.92 26.86
N ILE A 309 25.14 -11.13 26.74
CA ILE A 309 24.84 -12.19 27.72
C ILE A 309 26.08 -13.03 27.89
N ILE A 310 27.03 -12.56 28.72
CA ILE A 310 27.92 -13.40 29.55
C ILE A 310 28.16 -12.60 30.84
N PHE A 311 27.45 -12.93 31.89
CA PHE A 311 27.76 -13.16 33.28
C PHE A 311 26.50 -13.17 34.13
#